data_59a0a3ec0483207f3e960903bab867c7
#
_entry.id   59a0a3ec0483207f3e960903bab867c7
#
_cell.length_a   1.000
_cell.length_b   1.000
_cell.length_c   1.000
_cell.angle_alpha   90.00
_cell.angle_beta   90.00
_cell.angle_gamma   90.00
#
_symmetry.space_group_name_H-M   'P 1'
#
loop_
_entity.id
_entity.type
_entity.pdbx_description
1 polymer ?
#
loop_
_entity_poly.entity_id
_entity_poly.type
_entity_poly.pdbx_seq_one_letter_code
_entity_poly.pdbx_strand_id
1 'polypeptide(L)'
;MSKPPIFLNLLKIQLPIAGVSSILHRISAVGIFVLLLPFSVVLVLASNSEEGFSTASYLLSFNSIKILLVLLLTGFTYHYISGIRHLVMDFGYWQTLNAGKISAILTIVLSGLISLILLVVVW
;
A
#
# COMPACT_ATOMS: atom_id res chain seq x y z
N MET A 1 -39.41 -12.26 12.81
CA MET A 1 -38.37 -11.23 12.55
C MET A 1 -37.08 -11.68 13.22
N SER A 2 -36.07 -12.02 12.44
CA SER A 2 -34.73 -12.33 12.98
C SER A 2 -34.08 -11.06 13.53
N LYS A 3 -33.58 -11.10 14.76
CA LYS A 3 -32.86 -9.96 15.33
C LYS A 3 -31.61 -9.68 14.49
N PRO A 4 -31.29 -8.43 14.16
CA PRO A 4 -30.06 -8.12 13.43
C PRO A 4 -28.83 -8.55 14.26
N PRO A 5 -27.74 -8.99 13.62
CA PRO A 5 -26.53 -9.38 14.33
C PRO A 5 -25.97 -8.19 15.12
N ILE A 6 -25.81 -8.35 16.44
CA ILE A 6 -25.37 -7.29 17.36
C ILE A 6 -23.84 -7.14 17.37
N PHE A 7 -23.11 -8.15 16.86
CA PHE A 7 -21.66 -8.17 16.95
C PHE A 7 -21.02 -8.76 15.68
N LEU A 8 -20.16 -7.96 15.04
CA LEU A 8 -19.36 -8.36 13.88
C LEU A 8 -17.88 -8.45 14.28
N ASN A 9 -17.41 -9.69 14.49
CA ASN A 9 -15.98 -9.91 14.70
C ASN A 9 -15.29 -10.12 13.33
N LEU A 10 -14.56 -9.10 12.89
CA LEU A 10 -13.86 -9.12 11.59
C LEU A 10 -12.85 -10.25 11.45
N LEU A 11 -12.31 -10.78 12.57
CA LEU A 11 -11.39 -11.92 12.55
C LEU A 11 -12.09 -13.26 12.37
N LYS A 12 -13.42 -13.32 12.62
CA LYS A 12 -14.22 -14.54 12.46
C LYS A 12 -15.04 -14.56 11.17
N ILE A 13 -15.20 -13.43 10.50
CA ILE A 13 -15.94 -13.33 9.25
C ILE A 13 -15.03 -13.75 8.09
N GLN A 14 -15.51 -14.68 7.28
CA GLN A 14 -14.85 -15.00 6.01
C GLN A 14 -15.13 -13.87 4.99
N LEU A 15 -14.22 -12.91 4.93
CA LEU A 15 -14.32 -11.81 3.98
C LEU A 15 -14.00 -12.30 2.55
N PRO A 16 -14.79 -11.91 1.55
CA PRO A 16 -14.42 -12.14 0.16
C PRO A 16 -13.12 -11.38 -0.17
N ILE A 17 -12.32 -11.91 -1.09
CA ILE A 17 -11.01 -11.33 -1.47
C ILE A 17 -11.13 -9.86 -1.91
N ALA A 18 -12.23 -9.46 -2.52
CA ALA A 18 -12.51 -8.08 -2.88
C ALA A 18 -12.64 -7.17 -1.64
N GLY A 19 -13.23 -7.69 -0.57
CA GLY A 19 -13.31 -6.98 0.73
C GLY A 19 -11.93 -6.86 1.38
N VAL A 20 -11.13 -7.91 1.36
CA VAL A 20 -9.74 -7.90 1.85
C VAL A 20 -8.93 -6.84 1.08
N SER A 21 -9.02 -6.82 -0.25
CA SER A 21 -8.32 -5.83 -1.09
C SER A 21 -8.73 -4.39 -0.72
N SER A 22 -10.00 -4.14 -0.44
CA SER A 22 -10.48 -2.81 0.00
C SER A 22 -9.94 -2.40 1.37
N ILE A 23 -9.85 -3.33 2.32
CA ILE A 23 -9.26 -3.07 3.64
C ILE A 23 -7.76 -2.76 3.51
N LEU A 24 -7.02 -3.55 2.73
CA LEU A 24 -5.60 -3.33 2.47
C LEU A 24 -5.34 -1.96 1.82
N HIS A 25 -6.23 -1.51 0.91
CA HIS A 25 -6.16 -0.18 0.32
C HIS A 25 -6.24 0.94 1.38
N ARG A 26 -7.13 0.81 2.37
CA ARG A 26 -7.24 1.77 3.48
C ARG A 26 -6.03 1.71 4.42
N ILE A 27 -5.55 0.50 4.72
CA ILE A 27 -4.33 0.33 5.55
C ILE A 27 -3.13 0.95 4.85
N SER A 28 -2.98 0.75 3.53
CA SER A 28 -1.88 1.35 2.78
C SER A 28 -1.91 2.88 2.83
N ALA A 29 -3.08 3.52 2.78
CA ALA A 29 -3.22 4.96 2.92
C ALA A 29 -2.67 5.48 4.26
N VAL A 30 -3.02 4.80 5.36
CA VAL A 30 -2.52 5.15 6.70
C VAL A 30 -1.01 4.93 6.79
N GLY A 31 -0.51 3.80 6.28
CA GLY A 31 0.93 3.50 6.25
C GLY A 31 1.72 4.54 5.45
N ILE A 32 1.23 4.93 4.27
CA ILE A 32 1.83 5.98 3.45
C ILE A 32 1.86 7.30 4.24
N PHE A 33 0.74 7.71 4.82
CA PHE A 33 0.66 8.96 5.56
C PHE A 33 1.69 9.04 6.70
N VAL A 34 1.84 7.96 7.46
CA VAL A 34 2.80 7.89 8.57
C VAL A 34 4.25 7.91 8.08
N LEU A 35 4.57 7.11 7.05
CA LEU A 35 5.95 6.96 6.57
C LEU A 35 6.38 8.11 5.64
N LEU A 36 5.46 8.74 4.92
CA LEU A 36 5.78 9.83 4.02
C LEU A 36 6.38 11.04 4.76
N LEU A 37 5.90 11.33 5.98
CA LEU A 37 6.39 12.46 6.78
C LEU A 37 7.91 12.40 7.02
N PRO A 38 8.49 11.35 7.64
CA PRO A 38 9.93 11.28 7.86
C PRO A 38 10.72 11.22 6.53
N PHE A 39 10.22 10.52 5.51
CA PHE A 39 10.92 10.47 4.22
C PHE A 39 10.86 11.79 3.46
N SER A 40 9.82 12.61 3.62
CA SER A 40 9.78 13.96 3.05
C SER A 40 10.84 14.86 3.66
N VAL A 41 11.11 14.72 4.97
CA VAL A 41 12.20 15.45 5.64
C VAL A 41 13.55 15.02 5.07
N VAL A 42 13.79 13.73 4.85
CA VAL A 42 15.02 13.22 4.24
C VAL A 42 15.19 13.76 2.82
N LEU A 43 14.12 13.83 2.02
CA LEU A 43 14.15 14.39 0.68
C LEU A 43 14.48 15.90 0.67
N VAL A 44 13.84 16.66 1.57
CA VAL A 44 14.13 18.11 1.72
C VAL A 44 15.57 18.31 2.15
N LEU A 45 16.07 17.52 3.10
CA LEU A 45 17.47 17.57 3.53
C LEU A 45 18.41 17.31 2.35
N ALA A 46 18.18 16.28 1.57
CA ALA A 46 18.99 15.90 0.42
C ALA A 46 19.00 16.97 -0.69
N SER A 47 17.93 17.75 -0.84
CA SER A 47 17.79 18.75 -1.89
C SER A 47 18.41 20.12 -1.54
N ASN A 48 18.73 20.36 -0.27
CA ASN A 48 19.13 21.70 0.18
C ASN A 48 20.63 21.99 0.04
N SER A 49 21.50 21.00 0.15
CA SER A 49 22.95 21.15 0.10
C SER A 49 23.67 19.84 -0.16
N GLU A 50 24.95 19.89 -0.54
CA GLU A 50 25.80 18.69 -0.67
C GLU A 50 25.99 17.96 0.67
N GLU A 51 26.12 18.70 1.77
CA GLU A 51 26.19 18.13 3.12
C GLU A 51 24.87 17.42 3.49
N GLY A 52 23.74 18.05 3.16
CA GLY A 52 22.40 17.45 3.34
C GLY A 52 22.21 16.19 2.52
N PHE A 53 22.69 16.16 1.28
CA PHE A 53 22.68 14.97 0.44
C PHE A 53 23.54 13.85 1.02
N SER A 54 24.76 14.18 1.50
CA SER A 54 25.63 13.20 2.18
C SER A 54 24.97 12.61 3.43
N THR A 55 24.35 13.46 4.24
CA THR A 55 23.62 13.03 5.45
C THR A 55 22.43 12.15 5.11
N ALA A 56 21.63 12.51 4.12
CA ALA A 56 20.49 11.70 3.66
C ALA A 56 20.95 10.32 3.13
N SER A 57 22.03 10.30 2.35
CA SER A 57 22.64 9.07 1.83
C SER A 57 23.12 8.17 2.96
N TYR A 58 23.74 8.75 3.98
CA TYR A 58 24.17 8.00 5.18
C TYR A 58 22.96 7.41 5.92
N LEU A 59 21.88 8.19 6.13
CA LEU A 59 20.65 7.67 6.74
C LEU A 59 20.05 6.51 5.95
N LEU A 60 19.99 6.62 4.63
CA LEU A 60 19.46 5.59 3.73
C LEU A 60 20.38 4.35 3.65
N SER A 61 21.59 4.39 4.16
CA SER A 61 22.47 3.21 4.23
C SER A 61 22.08 2.22 5.35
N PHE A 62 21.32 2.67 6.36
CA PHE A 62 20.88 1.81 7.45
C PHE A 62 19.79 0.83 7.00
N ASN A 63 19.94 -0.45 7.33
CA ASN A 63 18.97 -1.50 6.97
C ASN A 63 17.56 -1.22 7.50
N SER A 64 17.44 -0.66 8.72
CA SER A 64 16.14 -0.25 9.28
C SER A 64 15.44 0.81 8.44
N ILE A 65 16.19 1.80 7.94
CA ILE A 65 15.65 2.86 7.09
C ILE A 65 15.28 2.30 5.71
N LYS A 66 16.09 1.40 5.14
CA LYS A 66 15.76 0.69 3.89
C LYS A 66 14.47 -0.11 4.01
N ILE A 67 14.27 -0.83 5.13
CA ILE A 67 13.02 -1.56 5.38
C ILE A 67 11.82 -0.60 5.39
N LEU A 68 11.91 0.53 6.10
CA LEU A 68 10.84 1.53 6.13
C LEU A 68 10.59 2.12 4.74
N LEU A 69 11.64 2.37 3.96
CA LEU A 69 11.52 2.84 2.58
C LEU A 69 10.80 1.81 1.69
N VAL A 70 11.17 0.53 1.78
CA VAL A 70 10.49 -0.54 1.04
C VAL A 70 9.03 -0.65 1.45
N LEU A 71 8.71 -0.52 2.74
CA LEU A 71 7.32 -0.51 3.23
C LEU A 71 6.54 0.68 2.67
N LEU A 72 7.13 1.87 2.62
CA LEU A 72 6.52 3.05 2.01
C LEU A 72 6.25 2.84 0.53
N LEU A 73 7.24 2.37 -0.23
CA LEU A 73 7.13 2.11 -1.67
C LEU A 73 6.11 1.00 -1.98
N THR A 74 6.08 -0.05 -1.16
CA THR A 74 5.06 -1.12 -1.24
C THR A 74 3.67 -0.56 -0.98
N GLY A 75 3.52 0.27 0.05
CA GLY A 75 2.27 0.96 0.35
C GLY A 75 1.78 1.81 -0.82
N PHE A 76 2.64 2.62 -1.42
CA PHE A 76 2.34 3.42 -2.61
C PHE A 76 1.93 2.55 -3.80
N THR A 77 2.70 1.51 -4.09
CA THR A 77 2.41 0.59 -5.21
C THR A 77 1.03 -0.04 -5.07
N TYR A 78 0.75 -0.59 -3.89
CA TYR A 78 -0.54 -1.22 -3.63
C TYR A 78 -1.68 -0.19 -3.67
N HIS A 79 -1.50 0.95 -3.01
CA HIS A 79 -2.50 2.01 -2.95
C HIS A 79 -2.86 2.53 -4.34
N TYR A 80 -1.86 2.76 -5.18
CA TYR A 80 -2.04 3.25 -6.54
C TYR A 80 -2.80 2.25 -7.42
N ILE A 81 -2.36 0.98 -7.46
CA ILE A 81 -2.99 -0.06 -8.28
C ILE A 81 -4.42 -0.34 -7.80
N SER A 82 -4.60 -0.44 -6.48
CA SER A 82 -5.93 -0.64 -5.89
C SER A 82 -6.84 0.57 -6.09
N GLY A 83 -6.29 1.79 -6.04
CA GLY A 83 -7.01 3.02 -6.33
C GLY A 83 -7.54 3.07 -7.76
N ILE A 84 -6.70 2.72 -8.76
CA ILE A 84 -7.14 2.58 -10.16
C ILE A 84 -8.30 1.55 -10.26
N ARG A 85 -8.15 0.39 -9.60
CA ARG A 85 -9.22 -0.61 -9.55
C ARG A 85 -10.53 -0.03 -9.02
N HIS A 86 -10.49 0.75 -7.93
CA HIS A 86 -11.69 1.38 -7.39
C HIS A 86 -12.32 2.37 -8.36
N LEU A 87 -11.52 3.22 -9.00
CA LEU A 87 -12.01 4.14 -10.03
C LEU A 87 -12.70 3.41 -11.18
N VAL A 88 -12.10 2.31 -11.67
CA VAL A 88 -12.71 1.50 -12.74
C VAL A 88 -14.06 0.92 -12.31
N MET A 89 -14.17 0.48 -11.04
CA MET A 89 -15.44 0.00 -10.49
C MET A 89 -16.47 1.11 -10.33
N ASP A 90 -16.06 2.32 -9.97
CA ASP A 90 -16.93 3.50 -9.86
C ASP A 90 -17.48 3.93 -11.23
N PHE A 91 -16.74 3.70 -12.31
CA PHE A 91 -17.23 3.87 -13.69
C PHE A 91 -18.18 2.75 -14.16
N GLY A 92 -18.53 1.80 -13.28
CA GLY A 92 -19.48 0.73 -13.59
C GLY A 92 -18.86 -0.54 -14.17
N TYR A 93 -17.54 -0.61 -14.33
CA TYR A 93 -16.85 -1.82 -14.79
C TYR A 93 -16.54 -2.77 -13.62
N TRP A 94 -16.36 -4.06 -13.92
CA TRP A 94 -15.95 -5.12 -12.96
C TRP A 94 -16.86 -5.28 -11.74
N GLN A 95 -18.13 -4.92 -11.84
CA GLN A 95 -19.10 -4.98 -10.74
C GLN A 95 -19.68 -6.37 -10.49
N THR A 96 -19.44 -7.35 -11.38
CA THR A 96 -19.85 -8.73 -11.16
C THR A 96 -18.97 -9.41 -10.09
N LEU A 97 -19.52 -10.38 -9.35
CA LEU A 97 -18.78 -11.10 -8.31
C LEU A 97 -17.47 -11.70 -8.82
N ASN A 98 -17.48 -12.30 -10.01
CA ASN A 98 -16.30 -12.90 -10.62
C ASN A 98 -15.27 -11.85 -11.04
N ALA A 99 -15.67 -10.79 -11.73
CA ALA A 99 -14.78 -9.73 -12.15
C ALA A 99 -14.17 -8.99 -10.94
N GLY A 100 -14.98 -8.72 -9.91
CA GLY A 100 -14.51 -8.14 -8.65
C GLY A 100 -13.49 -9.02 -7.92
N LYS A 101 -13.68 -10.35 -7.93
CA LYS A 101 -12.73 -11.32 -7.38
C LYS A 101 -11.42 -11.34 -8.18
N ILE A 102 -11.49 -11.48 -9.49
CA ILE A 102 -10.32 -11.56 -10.38
C ILE A 102 -9.51 -10.26 -10.29
N SER A 103 -10.16 -9.11 -10.39
CA SER A 103 -9.48 -7.81 -10.30
C SER A 103 -8.79 -7.61 -8.95
N ALA A 104 -9.38 -8.07 -7.84
CA ALA A 104 -8.76 -8.01 -6.52
C ALA A 104 -7.49 -8.89 -6.43
N ILE A 105 -7.56 -10.13 -6.95
CA ILE A 105 -6.40 -11.03 -7.00
C ILE A 105 -5.29 -10.41 -7.85
N LEU A 106 -5.61 -9.90 -9.05
CA LEU A 106 -4.63 -9.26 -9.93
C LEU A 106 -3.97 -8.05 -9.25
N THR A 107 -4.74 -7.22 -8.55
CA THR A 107 -4.21 -6.09 -7.77
C THR A 107 -3.18 -6.55 -6.75
N ILE A 108 -3.49 -7.58 -5.95
CA ILE A 108 -2.60 -8.10 -4.91
C ILE A 108 -1.34 -8.71 -5.53
N VAL A 109 -1.49 -9.56 -6.55
CA VAL A 109 -0.36 -10.23 -7.22
C VAL A 109 0.56 -9.23 -7.89
N LEU A 110 0.01 -8.30 -8.68
CA LEU A 110 0.80 -7.29 -9.39
C LEU A 110 1.56 -6.38 -8.41
N SER A 111 0.88 -5.92 -7.35
CA SER A 111 1.53 -5.12 -6.31
C SER A 111 2.63 -5.89 -5.61
N GLY A 112 2.41 -7.17 -5.31
CA GLY A 112 3.42 -8.03 -4.68
C GLY A 112 4.66 -8.21 -5.56
N LEU A 113 4.48 -8.46 -6.86
CA LEU A 113 5.59 -8.60 -7.81
C LEU A 113 6.42 -7.31 -7.93
N ILE A 114 5.75 -6.15 -8.04
CA ILE A 114 6.45 -4.86 -8.09
C ILE A 114 7.18 -4.60 -6.76
N SER A 115 6.57 -4.92 -5.62
CA SER A 115 7.20 -4.75 -4.30
C SER A 115 8.45 -5.62 -4.13
N LEU A 116 8.47 -6.83 -4.70
CA LEU A 116 9.68 -7.67 -4.72
C LEU A 116 10.80 -7.03 -5.57
N ILE A 117 10.45 -6.44 -6.72
CA ILE A 117 11.43 -5.72 -7.53
C ILE A 117 11.98 -4.51 -6.75
N LEU A 118 11.11 -3.74 -6.11
CA LEU A 118 11.51 -2.58 -5.31
C LEU A 118 12.41 -2.99 -4.13
N LEU A 119 12.14 -4.13 -3.49
CA LEU A 119 13.01 -4.68 -2.45
C LEU A 119 14.42 -4.93 -2.98
N VAL A 120 14.55 -5.56 -4.15
CA VAL A 120 15.85 -5.84 -4.78
C VAL A 120 16.58 -4.56 -5.19
N VAL A 121 15.85 -3.55 -5.69
CA VAL A 121 16.45 -2.26 -6.13
C VAL A 121 16.96 -1.44 -4.94
N VAL A 122 16.28 -1.49 -3.81
CA VAL A 122 16.66 -0.71 -2.60
C VAL A 122 17.82 -1.37 -1.86
N TRP A 123 18.04 -2.68 -2.03
CA TRP A 123 19.06 -3.44 -1.29
C TRP A 123 20.37 -3.56 -2.04
#